data_285eae8a60e2832a190e790ed6ce98e0
#
_entry.id   285eae8a60e2832a190e790ed6ce98e0
#
_cell.length_a   1.000
_cell.length_b   1.000
_cell.length_c   1.000
_cell.angle_alpha   90.00
_cell.angle_beta   90.00
_cell.angle_gamma   90.00
#
_symmetry.space_group_name_H-M   'P 1'
#
loop_
_entity.id
_entity.type
_entity.pdbx_description
1 polymer ?
#
loop_
_entity_poly.entity_id
_entity_poly.type
_entity_poly.pdbx_seq_one_letter_code
_entity_poly.pdbx_strand_id
1 'polypeptide(L)'
;GGSSCGSSNGAALRDRLEAALKDKGLGGDTEIVTTGCNGFCSAGPVITVQPGGTFYRKVREKDVDALVDGIADGKPAEKLLYADLATGGWLERMEDIPFFRMQEPVAMRNRGLVDPGRIEDYIARGGYGALEKALTSMSPEQVRAEIAASGLRGRGGGGSPPGLKWESAVQAAPESGSNFTVAGNG
;
A
#
# COMPACT_ATOMS: atom_id res chain seq x y z
N GLY A 1 3.80 -0.23 7.29
CA GLY A 1 3.80 1.24 7.46
C GLY A 1 5.11 1.88 7.05
N GLY A 2 5.09 3.18 6.75
CA GLY A 2 6.30 3.96 6.45
C GLY A 2 7.07 4.37 7.72
N SER A 3 8.18 5.11 7.53
CA SER A 3 9.06 5.58 8.62
C SER A 3 8.31 6.37 9.71
N SER A 4 7.30 7.16 9.34
CA SER A 4 6.47 7.91 10.29
C SER A 4 5.68 6.98 11.24
N CYS A 5 5.11 5.89 10.74
CA CYS A 5 4.43 4.91 11.59
C CYS A 5 5.43 4.09 12.41
N GLY A 6 6.63 3.82 11.87
CA GLY A 6 7.72 3.18 12.60
C GLY A 6 8.18 4.01 13.79
N SER A 7 8.39 5.32 13.60
CA SER A 7 8.76 6.24 14.68
C SER A 7 7.65 6.44 15.72
N SER A 8 6.40 6.13 15.37
CA SER A 8 5.23 6.17 16.27
C SER A 8 4.96 4.82 16.95
N ASN A 9 5.98 3.98 17.11
CA ASN A 9 5.93 2.70 17.81
C ASN A 9 4.97 1.66 17.17
N GLY A 10 4.89 1.64 15.85
CA GLY A 10 3.98 0.76 15.11
C GLY A 10 4.18 -0.75 15.37
N ALA A 11 5.40 -1.18 15.70
CA ALA A 11 5.69 -2.57 16.05
C ALA A 11 5.04 -2.95 17.40
N ALA A 12 5.26 -2.16 18.46
CA ALA A 12 4.64 -2.41 19.77
C ALA A 12 3.11 -2.33 19.71
N LEU A 13 2.56 -1.44 18.90
CA LEU A 13 1.12 -1.38 18.64
C LEU A 13 0.59 -2.69 18.05
N ARG A 14 1.32 -3.27 17.07
CA ARG A 14 0.96 -4.56 16.48
C ARG A 14 0.97 -5.67 17.52
N ASP A 15 2.06 -5.79 18.29
CA ASP A 15 2.22 -6.84 19.30
C ASP A 15 1.12 -6.73 20.38
N ARG A 16 0.79 -5.50 20.78
CA ARG A 16 -0.29 -5.23 21.76
C ARG A 16 -1.67 -5.61 21.19
N LEU A 17 -1.91 -5.32 19.91
CA LEU A 17 -3.15 -5.67 19.23
C LEU A 17 -3.32 -7.20 19.13
N GLU A 18 -2.24 -7.90 18.76
CA GLU A 18 -2.23 -9.37 18.67
C GLU A 18 -2.54 -10.02 20.02
N ALA A 19 -1.92 -9.53 21.09
CA ALA A 19 -2.20 -9.98 22.45
C ALA A 19 -3.67 -9.75 22.83
N ALA A 20 -4.22 -8.56 22.60
CA ALA A 20 -5.59 -8.22 22.94
C ALA A 20 -6.64 -9.05 22.17
N LEU A 21 -6.41 -9.30 20.88
CA LEU A 21 -7.28 -10.17 20.08
C LEU A 21 -7.27 -11.62 20.62
N LYS A 22 -6.09 -12.11 21.01
CA LYS A 22 -5.96 -13.44 21.62
C LYS A 22 -6.69 -13.53 22.96
N ASP A 23 -6.53 -12.51 23.82
CA ASP A 23 -7.18 -12.45 25.14
C ASP A 23 -8.72 -12.42 25.02
N LYS A 24 -9.24 -11.82 23.95
CA LYS A 24 -10.68 -11.80 23.63
C LYS A 24 -11.18 -13.05 22.90
N GLY A 25 -10.32 -14.02 22.64
CA GLY A 25 -10.69 -15.23 21.90
C GLY A 25 -10.87 -15.04 20.39
N LEU A 26 -10.49 -13.88 19.85
CA LEU A 26 -10.60 -13.55 18.42
C LEU A 26 -9.35 -13.93 17.60
N GLY A 27 -8.29 -14.39 18.25
CA GLY A 27 -7.00 -14.66 17.62
C GLY A 27 -7.03 -15.76 16.56
N GLY A 28 -8.03 -16.67 16.59
CA GLY A 28 -8.19 -17.71 15.56
C GLY A 28 -8.94 -17.24 14.32
N ASP A 29 -9.77 -16.21 14.46
CA ASP A 29 -10.67 -15.70 13.41
C ASP A 29 -10.16 -14.38 12.81
N THR A 30 -9.05 -13.85 13.32
CA THR A 30 -8.51 -12.53 12.90
C THR A 30 -7.05 -12.65 12.54
N GLU A 31 -6.69 -12.16 11.37
CA GLU A 31 -5.31 -12.03 10.90
C GLU A 31 -4.87 -10.55 10.94
N ILE A 32 -3.70 -10.27 11.52
CA ILE A 32 -3.07 -8.94 11.47
C ILE A 32 -2.10 -8.89 10.31
N VAL A 33 -2.45 -8.14 9.29
CA VAL A 33 -1.62 -7.95 8.08
C VAL A 33 -0.89 -6.61 8.14
N THR A 34 0.43 -6.64 7.99
CA THR A 34 1.23 -5.42 7.87
C THR A 34 1.32 -5.00 6.41
N THR A 35 0.60 -3.98 6.03
CA THR A 35 0.57 -3.49 4.65
C THR A 35 1.58 -2.36 4.41
N GLY A 36 1.79 -2.01 3.13
CA GLY A 36 2.56 -0.85 2.71
C GLY A 36 1.97 0.49 3.20
N CYS A 37 2.72 1.56 3.01
CA CYS A 37 2.34 2.89 3.50
C CYS A 37 1.14 3.47 2.74
N ASN A 38 0.11 3.91 3.46
CA ASN A 38 -1.07 4.58 2.89
C ASN A 38 -0.82 6.06 2.52
N GLY A 39 0.35 6.61 2.85
CA GLY A 39 0.68 8.01 2.58
C GLY A 39 0.01 9.03 3.51
N PHE A 40 -0.89 8.61 4.38
CA PHE A 40 -1.63 9.51 5.28
C PHE A 40 -0.92 9.70 6.62
N CYS A 41 0.31 10.24 6.58
CA CYS A 41 1.19 10.36 7.74
C CYS A 41 0.59 11.17 8.90
N SER A 42 -0.20 12.20 8.61
CA SER A 42 -0.87 13.03 9.64
C SER A 42 -1.94 12.27 10.45
N ALA A 43 -2.43 11.14 9.91
CA ALA A 43 -3.39 10.26 10.57
C ALA A 43 -2.76 9.03 11.21
N GLY A 44 -1.46 8.81 11.02
CA GLY A 44 -0.76 7.62 11.53
C GLY A 44 -0.57 7.57 13.05
N PRO A 45 -0.38 6.38 13.59
CA PRO A 45 -0.61 5.06 13.02
C PRO A 45 -2.07 4.81 12.64
N VAL A 46 -2.29 4.09 11.52
CA VAL A 46 -3.61 3.75 11.04
C VAL A 46 -3.85 2.25 11.06
N ILE A 47 -5.09 1.86 11.31
CA ILE A 47 -5.55 0.47 11.25
C ILE A 47 -6.82 0.46 10.39
N THR A 48 -6.91 -0.50 9.47
CA THR A 48 -8.14 -0.75 8.72
C THR A 48 -8.66 -2.14 9.07
N VAL A 49 -9.90 -2.24 9.48
CA VAL A 49 -10.56 -3.52 9.82
C VAL A 49 -11.40 -3.98 8.64
N GLN A 50 -11.10 -5.16 8.15
CA GLN A 50 -11.84 -5.81 7.05
C GLN A 50 -12.77 -6.89 7.62
N PRO A 51 -13.89 -7.22 6.93
CA PRO A 51 -14.29 -6.79 5.57
C PRO A 51 -15.01 -5.44 5.52
N GLY A 52 -15.36 -4.83 6.64
CA GLY A 52 -16.14 -3.57 6.68
C GLY A 52 -15.42 -2.34 6.13
N GLY A 53 -14.09 -2.35 6.07
CA GLY A 53 -13.29 -1.20 5.62
C GLY A 53 -13.20 -0.09 6.67
N THR A 54 -13.50 -0.37 7.95
CA THR A 54 -13.47 0.61 9.05
C THR A 54 -12.05 1.13 9.26
N PHE A 55 -11.87 2.44 9.12
CA PHE A 55 -10.56 3.11 9.17
C PHE A 55 -10.36 3.84 10.49
N TYR A 56 -9.36 3.42 11.26
CA TYR A 56 -8.97 4.04 12.51
C TYR A 56 -7.68 4.83 12.35
N ARG A 57 -7.63 6.03 12.95
CA ARG A 57 -6.49 6.95 12.91
C ARG A 57 -5.88 7.19 14.28
N LYS A 58 -4.58 7.54 14.28
CA LYS A 58 -3.83 7.93 15.49
C LYS A 58 -3.95 6.91 16.62
N VAL A 59 -4.05 5.64 16.26
CA VAL A 59 -4.21 4.54 17.21
C VAL A 59 -2.95 4.39 18.04
N ARG A 60 -3.09 4.34 19.35
CA ARG A 60 -2.01 4.13 20.33
C ARG A 60 -2.28 2.85 21.11
N GLU A 61 -1.26 2.34 21.78
CA GLU A 61 -1.39 1.12 22.60
C GLU A 61 -2.55 1.18 23.61
N LYS A 62 -2.80 2.34 24.22
CA LYS A 62 -3.91 2.58 25.16
C LYS A 62 -5.31 2.47 24.51
N ASP A 63 -5.39 2.58 23.19
CA ASP A 63 -6.66 2.58 22.46
C ASP A 63 -7.02 1.17 21.97
N VAL A 64 -6.09 0.22 22.13
CA VAL A 64 -6.23 -1.15 21.59
C VAL A 64 -7.41 -1.88 22.18
N ASP A 65 -7.62 -1.79 23.50
CA ASP A 65 -8.73 -2.50 24.15
C ASP A 65 -10.08 -2.03 23.62
N ALA A 66 -10.28 -0.72 23.50
CA ALA A 66 -11.50 -0.14 22.94
C ALA A 66 -11.71 -0.53 21.47
N LEU A 67 -10.62 -0.64 20.70
CA LEU A 67 -10.67 -1.07 19.31
C LEU A 67 -11.09 -2.55 19.21
N VAL A 68 -10.47 -3.42 20.01
CA VAL A 68 -10.76 -4.86 20.02
C VAL A 68 -12.16 -5.14 20.55
N ASP A 69 -12.61 -4.41 21.57
CA ASP A 69 -14.00 -4.48 22.05
C ASP A 69 -14.99 -4.10 20.94
N GLY A 70 -14.67 -3.03 20.21
CA GLY A 70 -15.48 -2.61 19.07
C GLY A 70 -15.54 -3.64 17.95
N ILE A 71 -14.44 -4.35 17.68
CA ILE A 71 -14.41 -5.46 16.71
C ILE A 71 -15.31 -6.62 17.20
N ALA A 72 -15.19 -7.00 18.46
CA ALA A 72 -15.99 -8.08 19.06
C ALA A 72 -17.49 -7.78 19.04
N ASP A 73 -17.87 -6.54 19.32
CA ASP A 73 -19.26 -6.10 19.41
C ASP A 73 -19.86 -5.68 18.05
N GLY A 74 -19.06 -5.65 16.98
CA GLY A 74 -19.47 -5.15 15.67
C GLY A 74 -19.79 -3.65 15.66
N LYS A 75 -19.20 -2.87 16.58
CA LYS A 75 -19.40 -1.43 16.71
C LYS A 75 -18.08 -0.69 16.63
N PRO A 76 -17.96 0.31 15.76
CA PRO A 76 -16.69 1.02 15.62
C PRO A 76 -16.35 1.85 16.87
N ALA A 77 -15.07 1.90 17.22
CA ALA A 77 -14.54 2.77 18.25
C ALA A 77 -14.54 4.24 17.75
N GLU A 78 -15.66 4.94 17.88
CA GLU A 78 -15.91 6.25 17.25
C GLU A 78 -14.80 7.27 17.46
N LYS A 79 -14.20 7.33 18.64
CA LYS A 79 -13.11 8.28 18.98
C LYS A 79 -11.86 8.10 18.11
N LEU A 80 -11.72 6.95 17.48
CA LEU A 80 -10.59 6.60 16.59
C LEU A 80 -10.93 6.80 15.11
N LEU A 81 -12.20 7.04 14.77
CA LEU A 81 -12.64 7.30 13.40
C LEU A 81 -12.10 8.65 12.89
N TYR A 82 -12.18 8.84 11.59
CA TYR A 82 -11.81 10.10 10.97
C TYR A 82 -12.91 11.15 11.21
N ALA A 83 -12.56 12.27 11.86
CA ALA A 83 -13.47 13.39 12.01
C ALA A 83 -13.51 14.20 10.72
N ASP A 84 -14.68 14.32 10.11
CA ASP A 84 -14.89 15.20 8.97
C ASP A 84 -15.15 16.63 9.47
N LEU A 85 -14.19 17.51 9.22
CA LEU A 85 -14.28 18.90 9.65
C LEU A 85 -15.35 19.69 8.88
N ALA A 86 -15.77 19.22 7.71
CA ALA A 86 -16.78 19.89 6.90
C ALA A 86 -18.20 19.63 7.40
N THR A 87 -18.48 18.42 7.85
CA THR A 87 -19.81 17.99 8.31
C THR A 87 -19.92 17.90 9.83
N GLY A 88 -18.79 17.87 10.54
CA GLY A 88 -18.73 17.64 11.99
C GLY A 88 -19.01 16.19 12.40
N GLY A 89 -19.17 15.29 11.42
CA GLY A 89 -19.43 13.86 11.62
C GLY A 89 -18.18 13.00 11.65
N TRP A 90 -18.41 11.68 11.81
CA TRP A 90 -17.36 10.67 11.72
C TRP A 90 -17.47 9.91 10.41
N LEU A 91 -16.34 9.72 9.74
CA LEU A 91 -16.25 8.86 8.55
C LEU A 91 -15.63 7.54 8.97
N GLU A 92 -16.39 6.47 8.77
CA GLU A 92 -15.99 5.13 9.15
C GLU A 92 -15.11 4.48 8.08
N ARG A 93 -15.49 4.58 6.81
CA ARG A 93 -14.84 3.89 5.72
C ARG A 93 -13.69 4.70 5.13
N MET A 94 -12.59 4.02 4.84
CA MET A 94 -11.42 4.65 4.23
C MET A 94 -11.77 5.37 2.91
N GLU A 95 -12.64 4.79 2.10
CA GLU A 95 -13.04 5.32 0.80
C GLU A 95 -13.82 6.63 0.88
N ASP A 96 -14.50 6.89 2.01
CA ASP A 96 -15.28 8.12 2.23
C ASP A 96 -14.40 9.30 2.66
N ILE A 97 -13.20 9.01 3.19
CA ILE A 97 -12.27 10.04 3.65
C ILE A 97 -11.78 10.87 2.46
N PRO A 98 -11.90 12.21 2.49
CA PRO A 98 -11.56 13.07 1.35
C PRO A 98 -10.14 12.85 0.82
N PHE A 99 -9.17 12.57 1.70
CA PHE A 99 -7.80 12.26 1.31
C PHE A 99 -7.70 11.06 0.36
N PHE A 100 -8.48 10.01 0.58
CA PHE A 100 -8.47 8.81 -0.27
C PHE A 100 -9.43 8.92 -1.45
N ARG A 101 -10.63 9.45 -1.21
CA ARG A 101 -11.69 9.59 -2.21
C ARG A 101 -11.28 10.43 -3.42
N MET A 102 -10.41 11.42 -3.21
CA MET A 102 -9.93 12.31 -4.26
C MET A 102 -8.67 11.78 -4.98
N GLN A 103 -8.23 10.56 -4.68
CA GLN A 103 -7.06 9.95 -5.30
C GLN A 103 -7.47 8.78 -6.18
N GLU A 104 -6.85 8.69 -7.35
CA GLU A 104 -6.90 7.53 -8.23
C GLU A 104 -5.52 6.86 -8.27
N PRO A 105 -5.26 5.87 -7.41
CA PRO A 105 -3.95 5.23 -7.33
C PRO A 105 -3.75 4.26 -8.50
N VAL A 106 -2.82 4.56 -9.40
CA VAL A 106 -2.42 3.68 -10.50
C VAL A 106 -1.25 2.79 -10.08
N ALA A 107 -0.08 3.35 -9.81
CA ALA A 107 1.09 2.60 -9.37
C ALA A 107 0.90 1.98 -7.97
N MET A 108 0.17 2.67 -7.11
CA MET A 108 -0.10 2.26 -5.72
C MET A 108 -1.48 1.61 -5.53
N ARG A 109 -2.05 1.02 -6.60
CA ARG A 109 -3.41 0.42 -6.54
C ARG A 109 -3.56 -0.68 -5.49
N ASN A 110 -2.48 -1.40 -5.19
CA ASN A 110 -2.47 -2.47 -4.18
C ASN A 110 -2.13 -1.97 -2.76
N ARG A 111 -2.02 -0.65 -2.57
CA ARG A 111 -1.71 -0.03 -1.29
C ARG A 111 -2.76 -0.39 -0.23
N GLY A 112 -2.30 -0.92 0.90
CA GLY A 112 -3.19 -1.37 1.98
C GLY A 112 -3.96 -2.67 1.73
N LEU A 113 -3.71 -3.33 0.58
CA LEU A 113 -4.44 -4.53 0.15
C LEU A 113 -3.57 -5.78 0.06
N VAL A 114 -2.26 -5.64 0.05
CA VAL A 114 -1.30 -6.75 0.02
C VAL A 114 -0.30 -6.61 1.16
N ASP A 115 0.12 -7.74 1.72
CA ASP A 115 1.29 -7.80 2.57
C ASP A 115 2.54 -7.82 1.68
N PRO A 116 3.44 -6.82 1.77
CA PRO A 116 4.65 -6.78 0.93
C PRO A 116 5.64 -7.91 1.23
N GLY A 117 5.47 -8.62 2.33
CA GLY A 117 6.27 -9.81 2.68
C GLY A 117 5.71 -11.13 2.13
N ARG A 118 4.52 -11.09 1.48
CA ARG A 118 3.84 -12.29 0.97
C ARG A 118 3.65 -12.20 -0.54
N ILE A 119 4.37 -13.02 -1.26
CA ILE A 119 4.29 -13.07 -2.73
C ILE A 119 2.92 -13.54 -3.23
N GLU A 120 2.26 -14.40 -2.49
CA GLU A 120 0.94 -14.96 -2.80
C GLU A 120 -0.12 -13.87 -2.90
N ASP A 121 -0.09 -12.88 -2.01
CA ASP A 121 -1.00 -11.74 -2.02
C ASP A 121 -0.85 -10.91 -3.30
N TYR A 122 0.40 -10.72 -3.74
CA TYR A 122 0.70 -9.99 -4.97
C TYR A 122 0.24 -10.76 -6.21
N ILE A 123 0.50 -12.07 -6.26
CA ILE A 123 0.07 -12.95 -7.36
C ILE A 123 -1.46 -13.01 -7.44
N ALA A 124 -2.15 -13.15 -6.30
CA ALA A 124 -3.62 -13.18 -6.25
C ALA A 124 -4.28 -11.92 -6.82
N ARG A 125 -3.53 -10.80 -6.87
CA ARG A 125 -3.97 -9.54 -7.47
C ARG A 125 -3.41 -9.27 -8.87
N GLY A 126 -3.01 -10.31 -9.59
CA GLY A 126 -2.46 -10.24 -10.95
C GLY A 126 -1.01 -9.76 -11.00
N GLY A 127 -0.28 -9.83 -9.88
CA GLY A 127 1.14 -9.57 -9.84
C GLY A 127 1.90 -10.49 -10.80
N TYR A 128 3.00 -9.97 -11.37
CA TYR A 128 3.83 -10.63 -12.38
C TYR A 128 3.17 -10.93 -13.73
N GLY A 129 1.86 -10.75 -13.92
CA GLY A 129 1.21 -11.01 -15.21
C GLY A 129 1.79 -10.19 -16.38
N ALA A 130 2.16 -8.93 -16.13
CA ALA A 130 2.85 -8.12 -17.12
C ALA A 130 4.26 -8.63 -17.44
N LEU A 131 4.98 -9.15 -16.43
CA LEU A 131 6.29 -9.76 -16.63
C LEU A 131 6.19 -11.03 -17.45
N GLU A 132 5.23 -11.90 -17.14
CA GLU A 132 4.95 -13.11 -17.92
C GLU A 132 4.67 -12.76 -19.38
N LYS A 133 3.76 -11.81 -19.64
CA LYS A 133 3.48 -11.31 -20.98
C LYS A 133 4.75 -10.83 -21.70
N ALA A 134 5.57 -10.03 -21.03
CA ALA A 134 6.80 -9.50 -21.60
C ALA A 134 7.80 -10.61 -21.98
N LEU A 135 7.95 -11.62 -21.11
CA LEU A 135 8.93 -12.69 -21.33
C LEU A 135 8.48 -13.75 -22.34
N THR A 136 7.17 -13.98 -22.46
CA THR A 136 6.65 -15.07 -23.30
C THR A 136 6.10 -14.62 -24.66
N SER A 137 5.69 -13.34 -24.77
CA SER A 137 4.86 -12.89 -25.89
C SER A 137 5.33 -11.59 -26.54
N MET A 138 6.40 -10.96 -26.03
CA MET A 138 6.88 -9.67 -26.54
C MET A 138 8.37 -9.70 -26.86
N SER A 139 8.77 -8.95 -27.90
CA SER A 139 10.18 -8.65 -28.12
C SER A 139 10.62 -7.49 -27.20
N PRO A 140 11.95 -7.34 -26.94
CA PRO A 140 12.47 -6.21 -26.17
C PRO A 140 12.03 -4.84 -26.75
N GLU A 141 11.94 -4.72 -28.06
CA GLU A 141 11.49 -3.51 -28.78
C GLU A 141 10.02 -3.22 -28.48
N GLN A 142 9.19 -4.24 -28.50
CA GLN A 142 7.76 -4.11 -28.20
C GLN A 142 7.54 -3.68 -26.74
N VAL A 143 8.31 -4.22 -25.79
CA VAL A 143 8.28 -3.80 -24.38
C VAL A 143 8.64 -2.32 -24.23
N ARG A 144 9.72 -1.87 -24.90
CA ARG A 144 10.12 -0.45 -24.86
C ARG A 144 9.07 0.45 -25.49
N ALA A 145 8.49 0.04 -26.63
CA ALA A 145 7.44 0.80 -27.28
C ALA A 145 6.19 0.95 -26.41
N GLU A 146 5.77 -0.11 -25.71
CA GLU A 146 4.64 -0.08 -24.79
C GLU A 146 4.89 0.87 -23.62
N ILE A 147 6.09 0.83 -23.02
CA ILE A 147 6.48 1.77 -21.94
C ILE A 147 6.53 3.22 -22.44
N ALA A 148 7.04 3.46 -23.66
CA ALA A 148 7.06 4.81 -24.23
C ALA A 148 5.62 5.31 -24.50
N ALA A 149 4.75 4.46 -25.06
CA ALA A 149 3.37 4.79 -25.38
C ALA A 149 2.49 5.00 -24.12
N SER A 150 2.85 4.40 -22.98
CA SER A 150 2.10 4.52 -21.73
C SER A 150 2.03 5.95 -21.18
N GLY A 151 2.92 6.84 -21.62
CA GLY A 151 3.02 8.19 -21.08
C GLY A 151 3.49 8.26 -19.62
N LEU A 152 3.95 7.14 -19.05
CA LEU A 152 4.45 7.09 -17.68
C LEU A 152 5.58 8.11 -17.47
N ARG A 153 5.58 8.78 -16.34
CA ARG A 153 6.61 9.75 -15.94
C ARG A 153 7.21 9.40 -14.59
N GLY A 154 8.48 9.73 -14.40
CA GLY A 154 9.13 9.61 -13.11
C GLY A 154 8.44 10.43 -12.02
N ARG A 155 8.49 9.96 -10.79
CA ARG A 155 7.91 10.60 -9.60
C ARG A 155 8.96 11.09 -8.59
N GLY A 156 10.24 11.03 -8.95
CA GLY A 156 11.34 11.52 -8.12
C GLY A 156 11.61 13.03 -8.23
N GLY A 157 10.71 13.78 -8.89
CA GLY A 157 10.81 15.26 -9.04
C GLY A 157 11.07 15.73 -10.47
N GLY A 158 11.91 15.05 -11.25
CA GLY A 158 12.26 15.45 -12.63
C GLY A 158 11.22 15.11 -13.70
N GLY A 159 10.25 14.25 -13.42
CA GLY A 159 9.19 13.88 -14.35
C GLY A 159 9.66 13.24 -15.67
N SER A 160 10.89 12.75 -15.74
CA SER A 160 11.46 12.19 -16.97
C SER A 160 10.73 10.92 -17.41
N PRO A 161 10.39 10.76 -18.70
CA PRO A 161 9.73 9.56 -19.20
C PRO A 161 10.66 8.34 -19.12
N PRO A 162 10.26 7.23 -18.45
CA PRO A 162 11.07 6.00 -18.42
C PRO A 162 11.37 5.43 -19.79
N GLY A 163 10.44 5.55 -20.76
CA GLY A 163 10.64 5.09 -22.14
C GLY A 163 11.86 5.73 -22.80
N LEU A 164 12.08 7.03 -22.61
CA LEU A 164 13.26 7.71 -23.12
C LEU A 164 14.56 7.24 -22.46
N LYS A 165 14.52 6.96 -21.15
CA LYS A 165 15.68 6.41 -20.44
C LYS A 165 16.06 5.03 -20.94
N TRP A 166 15.08 4.17 -21.18
CA TRP A 166 15.31 2.83 -21.69
C TRP A 166 15.87 2.87 -23.12
N GLU A 167 15.33 3.73 -23.98
CA GLU A 167 15.83 3.92 -25.33
C GLU A 167 17.27 4.42 -25.33
N SER A 168 17.58 5.44 -24.51
CA SER A 168 18.95 5.95 -24.37
C SER A 168 19.91 4.88 -23.86
N ALA A 169 19.46 4.01 -22.94
CA ALA A 169 20.30 2.91 -22.45
C ALA A 169 20.62 1.90 -23.55
N VAL A 170 19.67 1.59 -24.41
CA VAL A 170 19.89 0.69 -25.56
C VAL A 170 20.86 1.32 -26.57
N GLN A 171 20.67 2.61 -26.88
CA GLN A 171 21.56 3.33 -27.82
C GLN A 171 23.00 3.46 -27.30
N ALA A 172 23.17 3.55 -25.97
CA ALA A 172 24.48 3.61 -25.33
C ALA A 172 25.14 2.24 -25.16
N ALA A 173 24.42 1.14 -25.46
CA ALA A 173 24.97 -0.20 -25.33
C ALA A 173 26.06 -0.44 -26.39
N PRO A 174 27.27 -0.87 -26.01
CA PRO A 174 28.30 -1.25 -27.01
C PRO A 174 27.83 -2.45 -27.80
N GLU A 175 28.18 -2.49 -29.10
CA GLU A 175 27.84 -3.57 -30.03
C GLU A 175 28.40 -4.95 -29.64
N SER A 176 29.31 -4.99 -28.68
CA SER A 176 29.95 -6.22 -28.20
C SER A 176 29.28 -6.75 -26.95
N GLY A 177 28.29 -7.60 -27.09
CA GLY A 177 27.86 -8.68 -26.15
C GLY A 177 27.91 -8.47 -24.63
N SER A 178 28.00 -7.23 -24.16
CA SER A 178 28.04 -6.93 -22.71
C SER A 178 26.63 -7.04 -22.12
N ASN A 179 26.48 -7.85 -21.09
CA ASN A 179 25.27 -7.94 -20.33
C ASN A 179 25.05 -6.64 -19.54
N PHE A 180 23.94 -5.94 -19.81
CA PHE A 180 23.54 -4.77 -19.02
C PHE A 180 22.55 -5.19 -17.95
N THR A 181 22.79 -4.73 -16.73
CA THR A 181 21.81 -4.80 -15.66
C THR A 181 21.14 -3.45 -15.52
N VAL A 182 19.84 -3.39 -15.76
CA VAL A 182 19.03 -2.20 -15.47
C VAL A 182 18.51 -2.34 -14.05
N ALA A 183 19.00 -1.50 -13.14
CA ALA A 183 18.46 -1.37 -11.79
C ALA A 183 17.46 -0.21 -11.78
N GLY A 184 16.19 -0.52 -11.52
CA GLY A 184 15.16 0.47 -11.25
C GLY A 184 14.99 0.64 -9.73
N ASN A 185 15.13 1.86 -9.22
CA ASN A 185 14.66 2.19 -7.88
C ASN A 185 13.19 2.60 -8.00
N GLY A 186 12.31 1.80 -7.33
CA GLY A 186 10.90 2.12 -7.17
C GLY A 186 10.67 3.08 -5.99
#